data_954f5874d250905e7b227a32fa9a2dc3
#
_entry.id   954f5874d250905e7b227a32fa9a2dc3
#
_cell.length_a   1.000
_cell.length_b   1.000
_cell.length_c   1.000
_cell.angle_alpha   90.00
_cell.angle_beta   90.00
_cell.angle_gamma   90.00
#
_symmetry.space_group_name_H-M   'P 1'
#
loop_
_entity.id
_entity.type
_entity.pdbx_description
1 polymer ?
#
loop_
_entity_poly.entity_id
_entity_poly.type
_entity_poly.pdbx_seq_one_letter_code
_entity_poly.pdbx_strand_id
1 'polypeptide(L)'
;GLCGRHRPQHFEGVATVVIRLLTLVRPDLLLLGEKDWQQLVILRRVVADLGLPLRIKGCPTVREADGLACSSRNRRLSPSQRQQAAALPAALAAAAAQVRGGLFQAPALTSQLAQQLEAAGLGVDYVELVAPHSLEPLQQVQGLALLATAVHCGSSRLIDHCFLMSRLPIVAIDGPAGAGKSTVTRAFARQMGLVYLDTGAMYRALTWWVLRQG
;
A
#
# COMPACT_ATOMS: atom_id res chain seq x y z
N GLY A 1 14.05 8.97 6.47
CA GLY A 1 14.02 8.07 5.30
C GLY A 1 13.11 8.57 4.18
N LEU A 2 13.01 7.79 3.10
CA LEU A 2 12.14 8.06 1.96
C LEU A 2 12.38 9.44 1.31
N CYS A 3 11.31 10.08 0.81
CA CYS A 3 11.41 11.41 0.19
C CYS A 3 11.97 12.49 1.12
N GLY A 4 11.74 12.41 2.42
CA GLY A 4 12.22 13.42 3.39
C GLY A 4 13.75 13.51 3.46
N ARG A 5 14.45 12.40 3.24
CA ARG A 5 15.92 12.38 3.20
C ARG A 5 16.47 13.09 1.95
N HIS A 6 15.80 12.91 0.81
CA HIS A 6 16.22 13.46 -0.49
C HIS A 6 15.69 14.86 -0.77
N ARG A 7 14.71 15.32 0.03
CA ARG A 7 14.08 16.64 -0.11
C ARG A 7 13.92 17.28 1.27
N PRO A 8 15.03 17.81 1.85
CA PRO A 8 14.97 18.55 3.10
C PRO A 8 13.93 19.68 3.03
N GLN A 9 13.24 19.95 4.14
CA GLN A 9 12.19 20.99 4.28
C GLN A 9 10.91 20.76 3.46
N HIS A 10 10.85 19.74 2.55
CA HIS A 10 9.67 19.52 1.72
C HIS A 10 8.41 19.29 2.57
N PHE A 11 8.51 18.41 3.56
CA PHE A 11 7.34 18.08 4.40
C PHE A 11 6.99 19.17 5.40
N GLU A 12 7.93 19.98 5.82
CA GLU A 12 7.67 21.19 6.60
C GLU A 12 6.81 22.18 5.78
N GLY A 13 7.20 22.44 4.53
CA GLY A 13 6.41 23.27 3.62
C GLY A 13 5.03 22.69 3.35
N VAL A 14 4.91 21.37 3.11
CA VAL A 14 3.62 20.69 2.92
C VAL A 14 2.74 20.84 4.16
N ALA A 15 3.27 20.56 5.35
CA ALA A 15 2.53 20.68 6.60
C ALA A 15 2.05 22.12 6.83
N THR A 16 2.92 23.09 6.63
CA THR A 16 2.58 24.52 6.78
C THR A 16 1.41 24.93 5.89
N VAL A 17 1.48 24.59 4.60
CA VAL A 17 0.43 24.96 3.64
C VAL A 17 -0.87 24.24 3.94
N VAL A 18 -0.81 22.91 4.22
CA VAL A 18 -2.01 22.12 4.48
C VAL A 18 -2.67 22.56 5.79
N ILE A 19 -1.92 22.78 6.88
CA ILE A 19 -2.48 23.25 8.14
C ILE A 19 -3.18 24.61 7.93
N ARG A 20 -2.54 25.53 7.20
CA ARG A 20 -3.17 26.81 6.89
C ARG A 20 -4.49 26.68 6.14
N LEU A 21 -4.54 25.79 5.14
CA LEU A 21 -5.77 25.49 4.42
C LEU A 21 -6.84 24.88 5.34
N LEU A 22 -6.46 23.92 6.18
CA LEU A 22 -7.38 23.28 7.12
C LEU A 22 -7.97 24.26 8.14
N THR A 23 -7.17 25.20 8.64
CA THR A 23 -7.65 26.22 9.58
C THR A 23 -8.56 27.26 8.92
N LEU A 24 -8.37 27.55 7.64
CA LEU A 24 -9.22 28.46 6.88
C LEU A 24 -10.53 27.80 6.45
N VAL A 25 -10.47 26.59 5.90
CA VAL A 25 -11.63 25.88 5.34
C VAL A 25 -12.44 25.17 6.42
N ARG A 26 -11.77 24.67 7.47
CA ARG A 26 -12.35 23.90 8.58
C ARG A 26 -13.19 22.70 8.11
N PRO A 27 -12.64 21.81 7.29
CA PRO A 27 -13.40 20.67 6.79
C PRO A 27 -13.56 19.60 7.87
N ASP A 28 -14.64 18.82 7.81
CA ASP A 28 -14.82 17.62 8.63
C ASP A 28 -13.97 16.43 8.14
N LEU A 29 -13.64 16.45 6.83
CA LEU A 29 -12.94 15.36 6.16
C LEU A 29 -11.95 15.90 5.13
N LEU A 30 -10.68 15.46 5.23
CA LEU A 30 -9.66 15.67 4.22
C LEU A 30 -9.42 14.36 3.45
N LEU A 31 -9.56 14.41 2.12
CA LEU A 31 -9.25 13.29 1.23
C LEU A 31 -7.85 13.46 0.65
N LEU A 32 -7.00 12.45 0.79
CA LEU A 32 -5.64 12.44 0.24
C LEU A 32 -5.39 11.17 -0.54
N GLY A 33 -4.71 11.28 -1.70
CA GLY A 33 -4.28 10.11 -2.48
C GLY A 33 -3.21 9.31 -1.74
N GLU A 34 -3.37 7.99 -1.68
CA GLU A 34 -2.41 7.06 -1.07
C GLU A 34 -1.09 6.97 -1.86
N LYS A 35 -1.09 7.40 -3.12
CA LYS A 35 0.14 7.47 -3.92
C LYS A 35 1.28 8.17 -3.19
N ASP A 36 1.00 9.27 -2.50
CA ASP A 36 1.96 10.01 -1.71
C ASP A 36 1.89 9.57 -0.23
N TRP A 37 2.10 8.25 0.02
CA TRP A 37 1.89 7.61 1.33
C TRP A 37 2.62 8.30 2.47
N GLN A 38 3.90 8.67 2.27
CA GLN A 38 4.67 9.40 3.30
C GLN A 38 3.98 10.71 3.68
N GLN A 39 3.46 11.46 2.71
CA GLN A 39 2.72 12.69 2.98
C GLN A 39 1.44 12.43 3.76
N LEU A 40 0.69 11.39 3.40
CA LEU A 40 -0.51 10.97 4.11
C LEU A 40 -0.24 10.65 5.58
N VAL A 41 0.82 9.87 5.85
CA VAL A 41 1.21 9.49 7.22
C VAL A 41 1.63 10.73 8.04
N ILE A 42 2.45 11.60 7.45
CA ILE A 42 2.91 12.83 8.11
C ILE A 42 1.73 13.73 8.44
N LEU A 43 0.81 13.95 7.51
CA LEU A 43 -0.35 14.80 7.74
C LEU A 43 -1.32 14.22 8.77
N ARG A 44 -1.51 12.89 8.80
CA ARG A 44 -2.27 12.23 9.88
C ARG A 44 -1.65 12.50 11.25
N ARG A 45 -0.33 12.42 11.34
CA ARG A 45 0.38 12.69 12.58
C ARG A 45 0.24 14.15 12.99
N VAL A 46 0.44 15.09 12.06
CA VAL A 46 0.31 16.54 12.31
C VAL A 46 -1.11 16.91 12.79
N VAL A 47 -2.14 16.36 12.15
CA VAL A 47 -3.54 16.60 12.54
C VAL A 47 -3.80 16.07 13.95
N ALA A 48 -3.28 14.90 14.29
CA ALA A 48 -3.41 14.30 15.63
C ALA A 48 -2.66 15.12 16.69
N ASP A 49 -1.41 15.50 16.42
CA ASP A 49 -0.55 16.24 17.36
C ASP A 49 -1.08 17.66 17.64
N LEU A 50 -1.74 18.28 16.66
CA LEU A 50 -2.37 19.60 16.81
C LEU A 50 -3.82 19.53 17.32
N GLY A 51 -4.38 18.35 17.51
CA GLY A 51 -5.76 18.15 17.96
C GLY A 51 -6.81 18.75 17.01
N LEU A 52 -6.53 18.78 15.69
CA LEU A 52 -7.46 19.34 14.72
C LEU A 52 -8.71 18.45 14.57
N PRO A 53 -9.94 19.02 14.67
CA PRO A 53 -11.18 18.25 14.70
C PRO A 53 -11.62 17.79 13.30
N LEU A 54 -10.79 17.07 12.59
CA LEU A 54 -11.10 16.54 11.26
C LEU A 54 -10.58 15.10 11.09
N ARG A 55 -11.12 14.39 10.13
CA ARG A 55 -10.66 13.05 9.73
C ARG A 55 -9.87 13.13 8.43
N ILE A 56 -8.79 12.34 8.33
CA ILE A 56 -8.07 12.14 7.06
C ILE A 56 -8.38 10.75 6.51
N LYS A 57 -8.91 10.70 5.28
CA LYS A 57 -9.16 9.46 4.55
C LYS A 57 -8.19 9.35 3.38
N GLY A 58 -7.43 8.24 3.33
CA GLY A 58 -6.67 7.85 2.14
C GLY A 58 -7.61 7.39 1.03
N CYS A 59 -7.30 7.79 -0.20
CA CYS A 59 -7.96 7.31 -1.41
C CYS A 59 -6.98 6.45 -2.19
N PRO A 60 -7.38 5.23 -2.62
CA PRO A 60 -6.52 4.31 -3.33
C PRO A 60 -5.86 4.95 -4.56
N THR A 61 -4.62 4.53 -4.84
CA THR A 61 -3.88 5.00 -6.00
C THR A 61 -4.58 4.55 -7.28
N VAL A 62 -5.03 5.51 -8.09
CA VAL A 62 -5.54 5.25 -9.43
C VAL A 62 -4.35 5.01 -10.36
N ARG A 63 -4.47 3.98 -11.21
CA ARG A 63 -3.42 3.60 -12.17
C ARG A 63 -3.91 3.75 -13.60
N GLU A 64 -2.99 4.08 -14.48
CA GLU A 64 -3.21 4.10 -15.92
C GLU A 64 -3.16 2.66 -16.49
N ALA A 65 -3.50 2.48 -17.74
CA ALA A 65 -3.61 1.15 -18.38
C ALA A 65 -2.30 0.32 -18.32
N ASP A 66 -1.15 0.97 -18.28
CA ASP A 66 0.18 0.35 -18.16
C ASP A 66 0.61 0.13 -16.70
N GLY A 67 -0.29 0.37 -15.74
CA GLY A 67 -0.03 0.20 -14.31
C GLY A 67 0.60 1.39 -13.62
N LEU A 68 1.08 2.41 -14.34
CA LEU A 68 1.65 3.61 -13.71
C LEU A 68 0.63 4.33 -12.85
N ALA A 69 1.04 4.74 -11.67
CA ALA A 69 0.23 5.60 -10.82
C ALA A 69 -0.05 6.94 -11.51
N CYS A 70 -1.33 7.34 -11.58
CA CYS A 70 -1.73 8.58 -12.23
C CYS A 70 -1.00 9.78 -11.65
N SER A 71 -0.37 10.56 -12.52
CA SER A 71 0.37 11.76 -12.16
C SER A 71 0.43 12.75 -13.32
N SER A 72 0.38 14.05 -13.01
CA SER A 72 0.63 15.09 -14.01
C SER A 72 2.04 15.01 -14.62
N ARG A 73 2.99 14.40 -13.90
CA ARG A 73 4.36 14.16 -14.40
C ARG A 73 4.41 13.15 -15.52
N ASN A 74 3.46 12.22 -15.60
CA ASN A 74 3.40 11.23 -16.67
C ASN A 74 3.24 11.86 -18.05
N ARG A 75 2.61 13.05 -18.15
CA ARG A 75 2.45 13.81 -19.40
C ARG A 75 3.76 14.35 -19.97
N ARG A 76 4.83 14.38 -19.16
CA ARG A 76 6.15 14.88 -19.58
C ARG A 76 7.06 13.78 -20.10
N LEU A 77 6.62 12.52 -20.01
CA LEU A 77 7.38 11.38 -20.49
C LEU A 77 7.24 11.25 -22.02
N SER A 78 8.38 11.09 -22.69
CA SER A 78 8.37 10.66 -24.10
C SER A 78 7.83 9.23 -24.22
N PRO A 79 7.45 8.75 -25.41
CA PRO A 79 7.01 7.38 -25.60
C PRO A 79 8.00 6.33 -25.10
N SER A 80 9.31 6.53 -25.32
CA SER A 80 10.36 5.64 -24.81
C SER A 80 10.49 5.70 -23.30
N GLN A 81 10.46 6.89 -22.70
CA GLN A 81 10.44 7.06 -21.24
C GLN A 81 9.20 6.46 -20.62
N ARG A 82 8.05 6.50 -21.30
CA ARG A 82 6.84 5.87 -20.85
C ARG A 82 6.97 4.35 -20.75
N GLN A 83 7.61 3.72 -21.75
CA GLN A 83 7.91 2.30 -21.69
C GLN A 83 8.85 1.96 -20.53
N GLN A 84 9.90 2.75 -20.33
CA GLN A 84 10.81 2.57 -19.19
C GLN A 84 10.07 2.72 -17.86
N ALA A 85 9.24 3.75 -17.72
CA ALA A 85 8.48 4.01 -16.49
C ALA A 85 7.51 2.89 -16.13
N ALA A 86 6.94 2.16 -17.11
CA ALA A 86 6.08 1.00 -16.88
C ALA A 86 6.78 -0.16 -16.14
N ALA A 87 8.12 -0.18 -16.13
CA ALA A 87 8.88 -1.13 -15.31
C ALA A 87 8.68 -0.91 -13.81
N LEU A 88 8.34 0.31 -13.37
CA LEU A 88 8.16 0.64 -11.96
C LEU A 88 7.03 -0.16 -11.29
N PRO A 89 5.78 -0.12 -11.76
CA PRO A 89 4.71 -0.94 -11.20
C PRO A 89 4.96 -2.45 -11.40
N ALA A 90 5.58 -2.86 -12.51
CA ALA A 90 5.90 -4.26 -12.77
C ALA A 90 6.91 -4.82 -11.76
N ALA A 91 7.97 -4.07 -11.46
CA ALA A 91 8.98 -4.46 -10.48
C ALA A 91 8.42 -4.51 -9.05
N LEU A 92 7.54 -3.59 -8.66
CA LEU A 92 6.83 -3.65 -7.38
C LEU A 92 5.91 -4.88 -7.29
N ALA A 93 5.20 -5.23 -8.36
CA ALA A 93 4.38 -6.43 -8.42
C ALA A 93 5.23 -7.72 -8.32
N ALA A 94 6.41 -7.75 -8.95
CA ALA A 94 7.37 -8.84 -8.83
C ALA A 94 7.88 -8.99 -7.40
N ALA A 95 8.25 -7.90 -6.73
CA ALA A 95 8.65 -7.90 -5.32
C ALA A 95 7.53 -8.44 -4.41
N ALA A 96 6.29 -8.05 -4.65
CA ALA A 96 5.13 -8.60 -3.92
C ALA A 96 4.94 -10.10 -4.17
N ALA A 97 5.20 -10.59 -5.39
CA ALA A 97 5.18 -12.03 -5.69
C ALA A 97 6.30 -12.79 -4.96
N GLN A 98 7.51 -12.22 -4.89
CA GLN A 98 8.63 -12.80 -4.14
C GLN A 98 8.33 -12.95 -2.65
N VAL A 99 7.68 -11.94 -2.04
CA VAL A 99 7.25 -12.02 -0.63
C VAL A 99 6.21 -13.13 -0.44
N ARG A 100 5.27 -13.29 -1.36
CA ARG A 100 4.34 -14.44 -1.32
C ARG A 100 5.06 -15.77 -1.48
N GLY A 101 6.20 -15.80 -2.16
CA GLY A 101 7.09 -16.96 -2.29
C GLY A 101 8.04 -17.19 -1.12
N GLY A 102 7.98 -16.34 -0.07
CA GLY A 102 8.77 -16.52 1.16
C GLY A 102 10.03 -15.64 1.27
N LEU A 103 10.26 -14.72 0.33
CA LEU A 103 11.38 -13.77 0.44
C LEU A 103 10.98 -12.59 1.33
N PHE A 104 11.45 -12.56 2.57
CA PHE A 104 11.07 -11.51 3.53
C PHE A 104 12.17 -10.51 3.86
N GLN A 105 13.43 -10.80 3.54
CA GLN A 105 14.58 -9.98 3.92
C GLN A 105 14.63 -8.67 3.14
N ALA A 106 14.68 -7.53 3.86
CA ALA A 106 14.69 -6.20 3.26
C ALA A 106 15.86 -5.98 2.30
N PRO A 107 17.13 -6.34 2.66
CA PRO A 107 18.25 -6.11 1.75
C PRO A 107 18.09 -6.83 0.40
N ALA A 108 17.56 -8.06 0.41
CA ALA A 108 17.34 -8.82 -0.83
C ALA A 108 16.23 -8.17 -1.68
N LEU A 109 15.09 -7.82 -1.07
CA LEU A 109 13.96 -7.19 -1.76
C LEU A 109 14.35 -5.84 -2.36
N THR A 110 15.00 -4.97 -1.57
CA THR A 110 15.36 -3.62 -2.01
C THR A 110 16.44 -3.64 -3.09
N SER A 111 17.44 -4.52 -2.95
CA SER A 111 18.51 -4.66 -3.94
C SER A 111 17.99 -5.21 -5.28
N GLN A 112 17.16 -6.25 -5.24
CA GLN A 112 16.59 -6.83 -6.47
C GLN A 112 15.66 -5.83 -7.18
N LEU A 113 14.83 -5.09 -6.43
CA LEU A 113 13.97 -4.07 -7.00
C LEU A 113 14.81 -2.94 -7.64
N ALA A 114 15.84 -2.46 -6.96
CA ALA A 114 16.73 -1.43 -7.50
C ALA A 114 17.40 -1.89 -8.81
N GLN A 115 17.98 -3.10 -8.83
CA GLN A 115 18.60 -3.67 -10.02
C GLN A 115 17.63 -3.80 -11.20
N GLN A 116 16.37 -4.23 -10.95
CA GLN A 116 15.34 -4.32 -12.00
C GLN A 116 15.01 -2.93 -12.58
N LEU A 117 14.90 -1.92 -11.74
CA LEU A 117 14.61 -0.54 -12.17
C LEU A 117 15.79 0.06 -12.94
N GLU A 118 17.00 -0.14 -12.48
CA GLU A 118 18.23 0.32 -13.16
C GLU A 118 18.41 -0.38 -14.51
N ALA A 119 18.14 -1.69 -14.59
CA ALA A 119 18.18 -2.44 -15.85
C ALA A 119 17.15 -1.94 -16.88
N ALA A 120 16.03 -1.36 -16.41
CA ALA A 120 15.02 -0.71 -17.25
C ALA A 120 15.42 0.73 -17.65
N GLY A 121 16.59 1.21 -17.24
CA GLY A 121 17.08 2.57 -17.55
C GLY A 121 16.51 3.66 -16.64
N LEU A 122 15.99 3.31 -15.46
CA LEU A 122 15.51 4.26 -14.47
C LEU A 122 16.63 4.58 -13.46
N GLY A 123 16.83 5.86 -13.17
CA GLY A 123 17.74 6.28 -12.09
C GLY A 123 17.07 6.10 -10.72
N VAL A 124 17.58 5.19 -9.90
CA VAL A 124 16.99 4.91 -8.58
C VAL A 124 17.45 5.95 -7.56
N ASP A 125 16.49 6.64 -6.95
CA ASP A 125 16.73 7.58 -5.83
C ASP A 125 16.79 6.81 -4.50
N TYR A 126 15.76 5.97 -4.26
CA TYR A 126 15.72 5.06 -3.14
C TYR A 126 14.78 3.88 -3.42
N VAL A 127 15.05 2.79 -2.75
CA VAL A 127 14.13 1.68 -2.48
C VAL A 127 14.22 1.37 -1.00
N GLU A 128 13.13 1.55 -0.27
CA GLU A 128 13.11 1.37 1.19
C GLU A 128 11.92 0.48 1.59
N LEU A 129 12.18 -0.47 2.50
CA LEU A 129 11.16 -1.25 3.20
C LEU A 129 10.92 -0.63 4.57
N VAL A 130 9.69 -0.20 4.84
CA VAL A 130 9.36 0.53 6.07
C VAL A 130 8.05 0.05 6.68
N ALA A 131 7.87 0.32 7.97
CA ALA A 131 6.58 0.17 8.64
C ALA A 131 5.58 1.20 8.07
N PRO A 132 4.35 0.80 7.66
CA PRO A 132 3.44 1.69 6.94
C PRO A 132 3.03 2.93 7.73
N HIS A 133 2.92 2.84 9.04
CA HIS A 133 2.39 3.91 9.89
C HIS A 133 3.46 4.78 10.54
N SER A 134 4.60 4.21 10.94
CA SER A 134 5.71 4.97 11.56
C SER A 134 6.76 5.42 10.53
N LEU A 135 6.81 4.78 9.35
CA LEU A 135 7.82 4.96 8.32
C LEU A 135 9.25 4.59 8.78
N GLU A 136 9.36 3.83 9.86
CA GLU A 136 10.63 3.31 10.36
C GLU A 136 11.13 2.19 9.45
N PRO A 137 12.44 2.14 9.16
CA PRO A 137 13.03 1.08 8.37
C PRO A 137 12.82 -0.30 8.98
N LEU A 138 12.48 -1.28 8.15
CA LEU A 138 12.33 -2.67 8.53
C LEU A 138 13.47 -3.51 7.96
N GLN A 139 13.94 -4.49 8.74
CA GLN A 139 14.95 -5.46 8.30
C GLN A 139 14.34 -6.61 7.50
N GLN A 140 13.05 -6.85 7.69
CA GLN A 140 12.30 -7.89 6.98
C GLN A 140 10.80 -7.58 6.99
N VAL A 141 10.05 -8.23 6.11
CA VAL A 141 8.59 -8.16 6.08
C VAL A 141 8.04 -8.96 7.26
N GLN A 142 7.54 -8.26 8.27
CA GLN A 142 6.82 -8.82 9.42
C GLN A 142 5.42 -8.23 9.47
N GLY A 143 4.39 -9.07 9.26
CA GLY A 143 3.03 -8.56 9.12
C GLY A 143 2.89 -7.69 7.88
N LEU A 144 2.37 -6.47 8.05
CA LEU A 144 2.21 -5.48 6.98
C LEU A 144 3.46 -4.57 6.90
N ALA A 145 4.03 -4.47 5.72
CA ALA A 145 5.14 -3.57 5.40
C ALA A 145 4.83 -2.74 4.15
N LEU A 146 5.53 -1.64 3.98
CA LEU A 146 5.48 -0.78 2.80
C LEU A 146 6.84 -0.84 2.09
N LEU A 147 6.85 -1.30 0.85
CA LEU A 147 8.00 -1.17 -0.04
C LEU A 147 7.78 0.06 -0.92
N ALA A 148 8.56 1.10 -0.68
CA ALA A 148 8.44 2.39 -1.34
C ALA A 148 9.68 2.70 -2.18
N THR A 149 9.48 3.31 -3.33
CA THR A 149 10.56 3.68 -4.24
C THR A 149 10.33 5.03 -4.88
N ALA A 150 11.43 5.67 -5.23
CA ALA A 150 11.47 6.83 -6.10
C ALA A 150 12.53 6.62 -7.17
N VAL A 151 12.19 6.99 -8.39
CA VAL A 151 13.06 6.86 -9.56
C VAL A 151 13.04 8.13 -10.41
N HIS A 152 14.09 8.36 -11.14
CA HIS A 152 14.17 9.36 -12.19
C HIS A 152 13.99 8.69 -13.56
N CYS A 153 13.08 9.24 -14.35
CA CYS A 153 12.86 8.88 -15.75
C CYS A 153 12.94 10.17 -16.59
N GLY A 154 14.04 10.38 -17.28
CA GLY A 154 14.36 11.69 -17.86
C GLY A 154 14.38 12.78 -16.81
N SER A 155 13.66 13.87 -17.06
CA SER A 155 13.52 14.99 -16.10
C SER A 155 12.44 14.76 -15.03
N SER A 156 11.68 13.65 -15.11
CA SER A 156 10.56 13.36 -14.22
C SER A 156 10.99 12.45 -13.07
N ARG A 157 10.72 12.88 -11.84
CA ARG A 157 10.83 12.03 -10.65
C ARG A 157 9.49 11.36 -10.39
N LEU A 158 9.48 10.04 -10.44
CA LEU A 158 8.31 9.20 -10.21
C LEU A 158 8.44 8.52 -8.84
N ILE A 159 7.34 8.39 -8.14
CA ILE A 159 7.25 7.63 -6.88
C ILE A 159 6.14 6.61 -6.98
N ASP A 160 6.35 5.46 -6.39
CA ASP A 160 5.33 4.43 -6.24
C ASP A 160 5.65 3.54 -5.04
N HIS A 161 4.71 2.71 -4.64
CA HIS A 161 4.88 1.77 -3.56
C HIS A 161 3.92 0.59 -3.68
N CYS A 162 4.21 -0.47 -2.93
CA CYS A 162 3.26 -1.55 -2.68
C CYS A 162 3.28 -1.97 -1.21
N PHE A 163 2.16 -2.50 -0.76
CA PHE A 163 2.07 -3.15 0.54
C PHE A 163 2.48 -4.62 0.41
N LEU A 164 3.29 -5.06 1.34
CA LEU A 164 3.78 -6.43 1.45
C LEU A 164 3.26 -7.06 2.74
N MET A 165 2.87 -8.32 2.68
CA MET A 165 2.41 -9.06 3.85
C MET A 165 3.14 -10.40 3.94
N SER A 166 3.68 -10.71 5.13
CA SER A 166 4.36 -12.00 5.38
C SER A 166 3.41 -13.19 5.48
N ARG A 167 2.11 -12.94 5.59
CA ARG A 167 1.05 -13.95 5.59
C ARG A 167 -0.22 -13.37 4.97
N LEU A 168 -1.06 -14.24 4.44
CA LEU A 168 -2.37 -13.84 3.97
C LEU A 168 -3.22 -13.28 5.13
N PRO A 169 -4.03 -12.25 4.90
CA PRO A 169 -4.90 -11.70 5.92
C PRO A 169 -5.96 -12.74 6.35
N ILE A 170 -6.28 -12.73 7.64
CA ILE A 170 -7.45 -13.46 8.16
C ILE A 170 -8.60 -12.45 8.22
N VAL A 171 -9.68 -12.76 7.52
CA VAL A 171 -10.88 -11.92 7.47
C VAL A 171 -12.04 -12.70 8.10
N ALA A 172 -12.57 -12.19 9.20
CA ALA A 172 -13.79 -12.72 9.83
C ALA A 172 -14.99 -11.97 9.29
N ILE A 173 -16.01 -12.70 8.82
CA ILE A 173 -17.28 -12.13 8.34
C ILE A 173 -18.40 -12.69 9.22
N ASP A 174 -19.07 -11.80 9.94
CA ASP A 174 -20.20 -12.13 10.80
C ASP A 174 -21.49 -11.43 10.33
N GLY A 175 -22.62 -11.88 10.88
CA GLY A 175 -23.95 -11.33 10.60
C GLY A 175 -25.05 -12.34 10.93
N PRO A 176 -26.33 -11.93 10.94
CA PRO A 176 -27.49 -12.76 11.32
C PRO A 176 -27.68 -13.96 10.38
N ALA A 177 -28.46 -14.94 10.85
CA ALA A 177 -28.83 -16.09 10.02
C ALA A 177 -29.60 -15.62 8.78
N GLY A 178 -29.33 -16.24 7.62
CA GLY A 178 -29.99 -15.88 6.37
C GLY A 178 -29.44 -14.62 5.66
N ALA A 179 -28.49 -13.88 6.23
CA ALA A 179 -27.96 -12.65 5.66
C ALA A 179 -27.05 -12.85 4.43
N GLY A 180 -26.90 -14.06 3.92
CA GLY A 180 -26.05 -14.35 2.76
C GLY A 180 -24.55 -14.44 3.06
N LYS A 181 -24.14 -14.52 4.33
CA LYS A 181 -22.72 -14.58 4.75
C LYS A 181 -21.87 -15.54 3.92
N SER A 182 -22.28 -16.80 3.84
CA SER A 182 -21.48 -17.84 3.14
C SER A 182 -21.32 -17.54 1.66
N THR A 183 -22.33 -16.96 1.01
CA THR A 183 -22.26 -16.56 -0.40
C THR A 183 -21.26 -15.42 -0.61
N VAL A 184 -21.37 -14.37 0.19
CA VAL A 184 -20.45 -13.21 0.14
C VAL A 184 -19.05 -13.62 0.49
N THR A 185 -18.86 -14.42 1.57
CA THR A 185 -17.52 -14.85 2.00
C THR A 185 -16.82 -15.71 0.95
N ARG A 186 -17.54 -16.63 0.28
CA ARG A 186 -16.95 -17.43 -0.81
C ARG A 186 -16.55 -16.58 -2.00
N ALA A 187 -17.41 -15.64 -2.41
CA ALA A 187 -17.11 -14.72 -3.51
C ALA A 187 -15.89 -13.84 -3.18
N PHE A 188 -15.85 -13.27 -1.98
CA PHE A 188 -14.75 -12.49 -1.47
C PHE A 188 -13.43 -13.29 -1.42
N ALA A 189 -13.45 -14.49 -0.82
CA ALA A 189 -12.28 -15.35 -0.73
C ALA A 189 -11.74 -15.70 -2.13
N ARG A 190 -12.61 -16.02 -3.09
CA ARG A 190 -12.23 -16.30 -4.48
C ARG A 190 -11.59 -15.08 -5.15
N GLN A 191 -12.19 -13.90 -4.99
CA GLN A 191 -11.68 -12.67 -5.59
C GLN A 191 -10.32 -12.25 -4.99
N MET A 192 -10.12 -12.49 -3.70
CA MET A 192 -8.91 -12.13 -2.97
C MET A 192 -7.84 -13.23 -2.95
N GLY A 193 -8.09 -14.39 -3.57
CA GLY A 193 -7.17 -15.53 -3.52
C GLY A 193 -6.97 -16.10 -2.12
N LEU A 194 -8.00 -15.99 -1.25
CA LEU A 194 -7.97 -16.46 0.14
C LEU A 194 -8.65 -17.83 0.26
N VAL A 195 -8.28 -18.58 1.31
CA VAL A 195 -8.95 -19.81 1.68
C VAL A 195 -10.26 -19.51 2.40
N TYR A 196 -11.37 -20.07 1.91
CA TYR A 196 -12.66 -20.00 2.60
C TYR A 196 -12.76 -21.10 3.66
N LEU A 197 -13.06 -20.72 4.89
CA LEU A 197 -13.33 -21.64 5.98
C LEU A 197 -14.80 -21.50 6.43
N ASP A 198 -15.58 -22.56 6.31
CA ASP A 198 -16.98 -22.63 6.81
C ASP A 198 -16.98 -23.14 8.26
N THR A 199 -16.87 -22.20 9.20
CA THR A 199 -16.95 -22.53 10.64
C THR A 199 -18.33 -23.08 11.02
N GLY A 200 -19.41 -22.71 10.35
CA GLY A 200 -20.75 -23.25 10.55
C GLY A 200 -20.82 -24.75 10.21
N ALA A 201 -20.12 -25.20 9.19
CA ALA A 201 -20.02 -26.63 8.86
C ALA A 201 -19.35 -27.44 9.98
N MET A 202 -18.35 -26.86 10.64
CA MET A 202 -17.66 -27.50 11.77
C MET A 202 -18.62 -27.71 12.95
N TYR A 203 -19.42 -26.71 13.31
CA TYR A 203 -20.44 -26.81 14.36
C TYR A 203 -21.52 -27.82 13.99
N ARG A 204 -22.02 -27.82 12.77
CA ARG A 204 -23.02 -28.79 12.30
C ARG A 204 -22.46 -30.23 12.34
N ALA A 205 -21.21 -30.44 11.95
CA ALA A 205 -20.57 -31.75 12.02
C ALA A 205 -20.44 -32.25 13.46
N LEU A 206 -20.05 -31.37 14.40
CA LEU A 206 -19.98 -31.71 15.82
C LEU A 206 -21.39 -32.05 16.39
N THR A 207 -22.38 -31.26 16.09
CA THR A 207 -23.76 -31.51 16.52
C THR A 207 -24.29 -32.85 15.99
N TRP A 208 -24.06 -33.15 14.70
CA TRP A 208 -24.42 -34.41 14.09
C TRP A 208 -23.74 -35.60 14.79
N TRP A 209 -22.43 -35.45 15.10
CA TRP A 209 -21.69 -36.50 15.79
C TRP A 209 -22.22 -36.76 17.20
N VAL A 210 -22.45 -35.69 17.98
CA VAL A 210 -23.00 -35.78 19.35
C VAL A 210 -24.36 -36.47 19.35
N LEU A 211 -25.27 -36.08 18.43
CA LEU A 211 -26.61 -36.70 18.32
C LEU A 211 -26.61 -38.19 17.93
N ARG A 212 -25.48 -38.69 17.39
CA ARG A 212 -25.32 -40.12 17.08
C ARG A 212 -24.71 -40.95 18.20
N GLN A 213 -24.09 -40.29 19.17
CA GLN A 213 -23.47 -41.02 20.31
C GLN A 213 -24.44 -41.24 21.47
N GLY A 214 -25.65 -40.71 21.41
CA GLY A 214 -26.67 -40.98 22.38
C GLY A 214 -27.34 -39.83 22.98
#